data_606d69af994f4300d743e23c6c0599a2
#
_entry.id   606d69af994f4300d743e23c6c0599a2
#
_cell.length_a   1.000
_cell.length_b   1.000
_cell.length_c   1.000
_cell.angle_alpha   90.00
_cell.angle_beta   90.00
_cell.angle_gamma   90.00
#
_symmetry.space_group_name_H-M   'P 1'
#
loop_
_entity.id
_entity.type
_entity.pdbx_description
1 polymer ?
#
loop_
_entity_poly.entity_id
_entity_poly.type
_entity_poly.pdbx_seq_one_letter_code
_entity_poly.pdbx_strand_id
1 'polypeptide(L)'
;MKGSEILAHVDHTLLKPTATWEQIKELCQEAISCKTASVCIPASYVAPVHKEFGDKLNICTVIGFPLGYDSKEAKITAAEQAIKDGAKEVDMVINITDAKNGSFEKITEEIAEIKKAVGNNILKVIIEVCYLTDEEKKALCKCVTDAKADFIKTSTGFGTGGATHEDIKLFAAHIGPNVKMKAAGGIRTLEDMKQYLAEGCERIGASAAVGLLKDKMDSDV
;
A
#
# COMPACT_ATOMS: atom_id res chain seq x y z
N MET A 1 -21.99 -1.79 -8.67
CA MET A 1 -21.15 -1.02 -7.70
C MET A 1 -20.96 0.38 -8.24
N LYS A 2 -21.17 1.40 -7.44
CA LYS A 2 -20.98 2.80 -7.88
C LYS A 2 -19.50 3.14 -8.00
N GLY A 3 -19.16 4.08 -8.88
CA GLY A 3 -17.78 4.57 -9.01
C GLY A 3 -17.21 5.12 -7.70
N SER A 4 -18.03 5.82 -6.90
CA SER A 4 -17.64 6.32 -5.57
C SER A 4 -17.35 5.20 -4.56
N GLU A 5 -18.03 4.06 -4.65
CA GLU A 5 -17.75 2.91 -3.79
C GLU A 5 -16.39 2.31 -4.09
N ILE A 6 -16.02 2.20 -5.37
CA ILE A 6 -14.68 1.72 -5.76
C ILE A 6 -13.60 2.71 -5.31
N LEU A 7 -13.82 4.03 -5.55
CA LEU A 7 -12.85 5.06 -5.18
C LEU A 7 -12.58 5.11 -3.67
N ALA A 8 -13.56 4.79 -2.83
CA ALA A 8 -13.39 4.69 -1.38
C ALA A 8 -12.41 3.58 -0.94
N HIS A 9 -12.06 2.65 -1.83
CA HIS A 9 -11.04 1.61 -1.61
C HIS A 9 -9.70 1.91 -2.29
N VAL A 10 -9.55 3.08 -2.93
CA VAL A 10 -8.34 3.40 -3.71
C VAL A 10 -7.35 4.23 -2.90
N ASP A 11 -6.09 3.79 -2.87
CA ASP A 11 -4.95 4.66 -2.57
C ASP A 11 -4.52 5.36 -3.87
N HIS A 12 -4.91 6.62 -4.04
CA HIS A 12 -4.56 7.41 -5.22
C HIS A 12 -3.06 7.71 -5.20
N THR A 13 -2.31 7.13 -6.15
CA THR A 13 -0.87 6.92 -6.00
C THR A 13 -0.06 7.70 -7.03
N LEU A 14 0.95 8.45 -6.55
CA LEU A 14 2.00 9.06 -7.37
C LEU A 14 3.36 8.91 -6.67
N LEU A 15 4.17 7.93 -7.10
CA LEU A 15 5.48 7.60 -6.50
C LEU A 15 6.64 7.74 -7.49
N LYS A 16 6.41 8.36 -8.68
CA LYS A 16 7.47 8.61 -9.65
C LYS A 16 8.55 9.50 -9.04
N PRO A 17 9.85 9.21 -9.23
CA PRO A 17 10.93 10.05 -8.68
C PRO A 17 10.97 11.46 -9.28
N THR A 18 10.25 11.68 -10.37
CA THR A 18 10.13 12.96 -11.07
C THR A 18 8.85 13.73 -10.71
N ALA A 19 8.07 13.25 -9.71
CA ALA A 19 6.85 13.93 -9.30
C ALA A 19 7.14 15.35 -8.78
N THR A 20 6.43 16.34 -9.32
CA THR A 20 6.53 17.74 -8.90
C THR A 20 5.50 18.06 -7.80
N TRP A 21 5.73 19.18 -7.11
CA TRP A 21 4.78 19.66 -6.09
C TRP A 21 3.39 19.94 -6.68
N GLU A 22 3.34 20.51 -7.88
CA GLU A 22 2.09 20.79 -8.58
C GLU A 22 1.29 19.52 -8.86
N GLN A 23 1.98 18.45 -9.31
CA GLN A 23 1.36 17.15 -9.55
C GLN A 23 0.86 16.50 -8.25
N ILE A 24 1.62 16.64 -7.15
CA ILE A 24 1.18 16.14 -5.84
C ILE A 24 -0.05 16.91 -5.34
N LYS A 25 -0.11 18.24 -5.52
CA LYS A 25 -1.29 19.02 -5.15
C LYS A 25 -2.52 18.62 -5.96
N GLU A 26 -2.37 18.45 -7.26
CA GLU A 26 -3.45 17.98 -8.14
C GLU A 26 -3.99 16.62 -7.67
N LEU A 27 -3.08 15.65 -7.40
CA LEU A 27 -3.43 14.34 -6.84
C LEU A 27 -4.25 14.47 -5.54
N CYS A 28 -3.82 15.34 -4.62
CA CYS A 28 -4.52 15.56 -3.36
C CYS A 28 -5.91 16.17 -3.56
N GLN A 29 -6.05 17.15 -4.47
CA GLN A 29 -7.34 17.75 -4.80
C GLN A 29 -8.30 16.74 -5.43
N GLU A 30 -7.81 15.89 -6.34
CA GLU A 30 -8.57 14.79 -6.92
C GLU A 30 -9.02 13.79 -5.82
N ALA A 31 -8.11 13.41 -4.93
CA ALA A 31 -8.41 12.49 -3.83
C ALA A 31 -9.51 13.02 -2.90
N ILE A 32 -9.46 14.32 -2.55
CA ILE A 32 -10.48 14.97 -1.74
C ILE A 32 -11.84 14.99 -2.47
N SER A 33 -11.83 15.39 -3.75
CA SER A 33 -13.06 15.51 -4.54
C SER A 33 -13.73 14.17 -4.77
N CYS A 34 -12.92 13.13 -4.99
CA CYS A 34 -13.37 11.77 -5.26
C CYS A 34 -13.51 10.91 -4.01
N LYS A 35 -13.13 11.42 -2.83
CA LYS A 35 -13.16 10.71 -1.53
C LYS A 35 -12.42 9.36 -1.60
N THR A 36 -11.21 9.36 -2.15
CA THR A 36 -10.38 8.15 -2.15
C THR A 36 -9.98 7.77 -0.73
N ALA A 37 -9.61 6.49 -0.51
CA ALA A 37 -9.20 5.99 0.80
C ALA A 37 -7.99 6.73 1.35
N SER A 38 -7.01 7.01 0.48
CA SER A 38 -5.81 7.80 0.80
C SER A 38 -5.18 8.38 -0.47
N VAL A 39 -4.17 9.23 -0.29
CA VAL A 39 -3.13 9.47 -1.30
C VAL A 39 -1.88 8.71 -0.89
N CYS A 40 -1.15 8.11 -1.86
CA CYS A 40 0.13 7.45 -1.60
C CYS A 40 1.23 8.21 -2.35
N ILE A 41 2.10 8.88 -1.60
CA ILE A 41 3.06 9.87 -2.10
C ILE A 41 4.46 9.64 -1.53
N PRO A 42 5.54 10.18 -2.17
CA PRO A 42 6.89 10.12 -1.63
C PRO A 42 6.98 10.78 -0.24
N ALA A 43 7.80 10.23 0.65
CA ALA A 43 7.94 10.68 2.04
C ALA A 43 8.28 12.18 2.16
N SER A 44 9.06 12.72 1.22
CA SER A 44 9.43 14.14 1.18
C SER A 44 8.25 15.10 1.02
N TYR A 45 7.11 14.61 0.53
CA TYR A 45 5.89 15.41 0.35
C TYR A 45 4.88 15.28 1.49
N VAL A 46 5.11 14.39 2.47
CA VAL A 46 4.16 14.17 3.57
C VAL A 46 3.93 15.46 4.37
N ALA A 47 4.99 16.08 4.90
CA ALA A 47 4.87 17.30 5.68
C ALA A 47 4.29 18.48 4.89
N PRO A 48 4.72 18.78 3.64
CA PRO A 48 4.07 19.80 2.81
C PRO A 48 2.58 19.55 2.55
N VAL A 49 2.18 18.31 2.25
CA VAL A 49 0.78 17.94 2.00
C VAL A 49 -0.03 18.08 3.28
N HIS A 50 0.47 17.59 4.41
CA HIS A 50 -0.21 17.73 5.70
C HIS A 50 -0.40 19.22 6.08
N LYS A 51 0.61 20.05 5.85
CA LYS A 51 0.51 21.49 6.08
C LYS A 51 -0.56 22.18 5.22
N GLU A 52 -0.67 21.78 3.93
CA GLU A 52 -1.59 22.41 2.97
C GLU A 52 -3.04 21.93 3.14
N PHE A 53 -3.23 20.63 3.33
CA PHE A 53 -4.56 19.99 3.28
C PHE A 53 -5.07 19.55 4.65
N GLY A 54 -4.21 19.39 5.65
CA GLY A 54 -4.58 18.93 7.00
C GLY A 54 -5.29 17.57 6.97
N ASP A 55 -6.33 17.45 7.78
CA ASP A 55 -7.12 16.21 7.93
C ASP A 55 -8.19 16.01 6.83
N LYS A 56 -8.15 16.79 5.75
CA LYS A 56 -9.11 16.63 4.63
C LYS A 56 -8.89 15.36 3.83
N LEU A 57 -7.72 14.74 3.95
CA LEU A 57 -7.37 13.48 3.28
C LEU A 57 -6.44 12.64 4.16
N ASN A 58 -6.46 11.32 3.96
CA ASN A 58 -5.50 10.43 4.57
C ASN A 58 -4.21 10.40 3.74
N ILE A 59 -3.07 10.60 4.39
CA ILE A 59 -1.76 10.54 3.75
C ILE A 59 -1.14 9.17 4.03
N CYS A 60 -0.86 8.44 2.96
CA CYS A 60 -0.03 7.24 2.94
C CYS A 60 1.34 7.59 2.34
N THR A 61 2.39 7.00 2.86
CA THR A 61 3.72 7.05 2.25
C THR A 61 4.40 5.70 2.27
N VAL A 62 5.59 5.61 1.69
CA VAL A 62 6.36 4.37 1.55
C VAL A 62 7.69 4.46 2.30
N ILE A 63 8.16 3.33 2.83
CA ILE A 63 9.47 3.19 3.50
C ILE A 63 10.21 1.94 3.03
N GLY A 64 11.55 1.98 3.06
CA GLY A 64 12.37 0.90 2.50
C GLY A 64 12.09 0.66 1.01
N PHE A 65 11.64 1.67 0.31
CA PHE A 65 10.99 1.54 -0.99
C PHE A 65 11.90 2.00 -2.14
N PRO A 66 11.88 1.29 -3.31
CA PRO A 66 11.08 0.10 -3.60
C PRO A 66 11.75 -1.24 -3.31
N LEU A 67 13.02 -1.27 -2.89
CA LEU A 67 13.87 -2.46 -2.91
C LEU A 67 13.87 -3.28 -1.60
N GLY A 68 13.49 -2.68 -0.48
CA GLY A 68 13.28 -3.35 0.79
C GLY A 68 14.52 -3.72 1.60
N TYR A 69 15.74 -3.54 1.09
CA TYR A 69 16.97 -4.01 1.73
C TYR A 69 17.68 -2.98 2.64
N ASP A 70 17.00 -1.88 2.99
CA ASP A 70 17.49 -1.00 4.04
C ASP A 70 17.56 -1.73 5.39
N SER A 71 18.41 -1.26 6.31
CA SER A 71 18.41 -1.82 7.66
C SER A 71 17.07 -1.59 8.37
N LYS A 72 16.75 -2.49 9.30
CA LYS A 72 15.54 -2.38 10.12
C LYS A 72 15.47 -1.02 10.83
N GLU A 73 16.56 -0.55 11.40
CA GLU A 73 16.67 0.73 12.12
C GLU A 73 16.39 1.92 11.19
N ALA A 74 16.87 1.88 9.95
CA ALA A 74 16.59 2.91 8.95
C ALA A 74 15.10 2.96 8.59
N LYS A 75 14.45 1.81 8.42
CA LYS A 75 13.01 1.72 8.15
C LYS A 75 12.18 2.19 9.36
N ILE A 76 12.57 1.84 10.59
CA ILE A 76 11.92 2.33 11.80
C ILE A 76 11.98 3.86 11.88
N THR A 77 13.17 4.43 11.71
CA THR A 77 13.36 5.90 11.71
C THR A 77 12.52 6.58 10.62
N ALA A 78 12.46 5.98 9.41
CA ALA A 78 11.65 6.50 8.32
C ALA A 78 10.14 6.44 8.64
N ALA A 79 9.67 5.36 9.29
CA ALA A 79 8.29 5.23 9.75
C ALA A 79 7.92 6.28 10.80
N GLU A 80 8.74 6.44 11.83
CA GLU A 80 8.55 7.45 12.89
C GLU A 80 8.49 8.86 12.30
N GLN A 81 9.40 9.18 11.37
CA GLN A 81 9.41 10.48 10.71
C GLN A 81 8.16 10.69 9.86
N ALA A 82 7.73 9.67 9.09
CA ALA A 82 6.52 9.75 8.29
C ALA A 82 5.27 10.06 9.13
N ILE A 83 5.12 9.40 10.28
CA ILE A 83 4.01 9.66 11.22
C ILE A 83 4.10 11.06 11.81
N LYS A 84 5.29 11.49 12.24
CA LYS A 84 5.53 12.85 12.75
C LYS A 84 5.18 13.93 11.71
N ASP A 85 5.43 13.67 10.44
CA ASP A 85 5.15 14.57 9.32
C ASP A 85 3.66 14.59 8.93
N GLY A 86 2.83 13.70 9.50
CA GLY A 86 1.37 13.68 9.32
C GLY A 86 0.82 12.50 8.52
N ALA A 87 1.64 11.51 8.16
CA ALA A 87 1.13 10.28 7.55
C ALA A 87 0.23 9.51 8.54
N LYS A 88 -0.85 8.95 8.02
CA LYS A 88 -1.75 8.04 8.77
C LYS A 88 -1.58 6.59 8.34
N GLU A 89 -0.91 6.37 7.23
CA GLU A 89 -0.66 5.04 6.66
C GLU A 89 0.77 4.97 6.13
N VAL A 90 1.41 3.82 6.34
CA VAL A 90 2.78 3.56 5.88
C VAL A 90 2.81 2.22 5.16
N ASP A 91 3.30 2.20 3.93
CA ASP A 91 3.53 0.98 3.15
C ASP A 91 5.03 0.66 3.20
N MET A 92 5.43 -0.39 3.92
CA MET A 92 6.82 -0.86 3.98
C MET A 92 7.09 -1.94 2.94
N VAL A 93 8.31 -2.03 2.43
CA VAL A 93 8.77 -3.19 1.67
C VAL A 93 9.58 -4.09 2.59
N ILE A 94 9.28 -5.40 2.59
CA ILE A 94 10.11 -6.39 3.32
C ILE A 94 11.53 -6.43 2.76
N ASN A 95 12.47 -6.96 3.52
CA ASN A 95 13.76 -7.36 2.95
C ASN A 95 13.58 -8.64 2.12
N ILE A 96 13.48 -8.48 0.79
CA ILE A 96 13.28 -9.58 -0.16
C ILE A 96 14.45 -10.58 -0.09
N THR A 97 15.68 -10.10 0.16
CA THR A 97 16.84 -10.96 0.32
C THR A 97 16.69 -11.89 1.51
N ASP A 98 16.15 -11.41 2.64
CA ASP A 98 15.87 -12.25 3.81
C ASP A 98 14.80 -13.31 3.50
N ALA A 99 13.78 -12.97 2.70
CA ALA A 99 12.77 -13.95 2.24
C ALA A 99 13.40 -15.04 1.36
N LYS A 100 14.28 -14.67 0.42
CA LYS A 100 15.01 -15.64 -0.44
C LYS A 100 15.95 -16.55 0.34
N ASN A 101 16.46 -16.09 1.48
CA ASN A 101 17.30 -16.88 2.39
C ASN A 101 16.50 -17.68 3.44
N GLY A 102 15.16 -17.61 3.41
CA GLY A 102 14.30 -18.29 4.39
C GLY A 102 14.33 -17.70 5.80
N SER A 103 14.80 -16.45 5.97
CA SER A 103 14.94 -15.76 7.26
C SER A 103 13.62 -15.13 7.70
N PHE A 104 12.54 -15.92 7.79
CA PHE A 104 11.18 -15.44 8.04
C PHE A 104 10.99 -14.87 9.45
N GLU A 105 11.69 -15.40 10.46
CA GLU A 105 11.66 -14.86 11.82
C GLU A 105 12.18 -13.41 11.85
N LYS A 106 13.26 -13.14 11.12
CA LYS A 106 13.85 -11.79 10.99
C LYS A 106 12.88 -10.80 10.33
N ILE A 107 12.17 -11.27 9.28
CA ILE A 107 11.13 -10.46 8.62
C ILE A 107 9.96 -10.19 9.56
N THR A 108 9.51 -11.18 10.33
CA THR A 108 8.45 -11.03 11.32
C THR A 108 8.82 -9.99 12.37
N GLU A 109 10.05 -10.04 12.89
CA GLU A 109 10.57 -9.07 13.86
C GLU A 109 10.63 -7.67 13.25
N GLU A 110 11.15 -7.50 12.01
CA GLU A 110 11.18 -6.22 11.31
C GLU A 110 9.79 -5.61 11.20
N ILE A 111 8.81 -6.37 10.72
CA ILE A 111 7.42 -5.91 10.58
C ILE A 111 6.83 -5.50 11.94
N ALA A 112 7.04 -6.32 12.98
CA ALA A 112 6.50 -6.06 14.32
C ALA A 112 7.07 -4.78 14.93
N GLU A 113 8.37 -4.52 14.78
CA GLU A 113 8.99 -3.31 15.28
C GLU A 113 8.55 -2.07 14.51
N ILE A 114 8.39 -2.16 13.18
CA ILE A 114 7.84 -1.07 12.38
C ILE A 114 6.36 -0.84 12.73
N LYS A 115 5.55 -1.90 12.95
CA LYS A 115 4.17 -1.75 13.43
C LYS A 115 4.11 -1.02 14.78
N LYS A 116 5.03 -1.31 15.69
CA LYS A 116 5.15 -0.59 16.95
C LYS A 116 5.52 0.89 16.74
N ALA A 117 6.41 1.19 15.80
CA ALA A 117 6.83 2.56 15.49
C ALA A 117 5.68 3.40 14.88
N VAL A 118 4.84 2.82 14.03
CA VAL A 118 3.66 3.53 13.47
C VAL A 118 2.49 3.62 14.46
N GLY A 119 2.51 2.86 15.55
CA GLY A 119 1.49 2.88 16.62
C GLY A 119 0.10 2.51 16.11
N ASN A 120 -0.88 3.37 16.37
CA ASN A 120 -2.28 3.16 15.96
C ASN A 120 -2.54 3.44 14.46
N ASN A 121 -1.53 3.92 13.73
CA ASN A 121 -1.66 4.15 12.30
C ASN A 121 -1.57 2.84 11.50
N ILE A 122 -1.97 2.87 10.25
CA ILE A 122 -2.02 1.69 9.39
C ILE A 122 -0.63 1.36 8.85
N LEU A 123 -0.21 0.11 9.04
CA LEU A 123 0.96 -0.47 8.38
C LEU A 123 0.53 -1.46 7.31
N LYS A 124 0.98 -1.24 6.06
CA LYS A 124 0.81 -2.19 4.96
C LYS A 124 2.16 -2.77 4.56
N VAL A 125 2.23 -4.08 4.44
CA VAL A 125 3.47 -4.82 4.17
C VAL A 125 3.51 -5.29 2.74
N ILE A 126 4.38 -4.68 1.93
CA ILE A 126 4.64 -5.07 0.55
C ILE A 126 5.60 -6.24 0.56
N ILE A 127 5.17 -7.38 0.02
CA ILE A 127 6.02 -8.56 -0.09
C ILE A 127 6.68 -8.70 -1.46
N GLU A 128 6.29 -7.92 -2.46
CA GLU A 128 6.80 -7.92 -3.85
C GLU A 128 6.67 -9.30 -4.52
N VAL A 129 5.43 -9.71 -4.74
CA VAL A 129 5.06 -11.07 -5.19
C VAL A 129 5.80 -11.58 -6.42
N CYS A 130 6.20 -10.67 -7.33
CA CYS A 130 6.85 -11.05 -8.59
C CYS A 130 8.24 -11.69 -8.43
N TYR A 131 8.86 -11.58 -7.24
CA TYR A 131 10.16 -12.19 -6.95
C TYR A 131 10.06 -13.45 -6.10
N LEU A 132 8.85 -13.88 -5.72
CA LEU A 132 8.62 -14.91 -4.72
C LEU A 132 7.95 -16.15 -5.30
N THR A 133 8.33 -17.31 -4.77
CA THR A 133 7.59 -18.56 -4.97
C THR A 133 6.32 -18.57 -4.11
N ASP A 134 5.38 -19.46 -4.40
CA ASP A 134 4.15 -19.58 -3.62
C ASP A 134 4.42 -20.00 -2.17
N GLU A 135 5.43 -20.84 -1.93
CA GLU A 135 5.81 -21.23 -0.57
C GLU A 135 6.39 -20.04 0.23
N GLU A 136 7.20 -19.20 -0.40
CA GLU A 136 7.68 -17.95 0.21
C GLU A 136 6.52 -16.99 0.51
N LYS A 137 5.55 -16.84 -0.41
CA LYS A 137 4.35 -16.00 -0.21
C LYS A 137 3.51 -16.51 0.98
N LYS A 138 3.29 -17.83 1.09
CA LYS A 138 2.58 -18.44 2.23
C LYS A 138 3.29 -18.17 3.55
N ALA A 139 4.61 -18.33 3.59
CA ALA A 139 5.40 -18.03 4.79
C ALA A 139 5.29 -16.55 5.17
N LEU A 140 5.30 -15.64 4.19
CA LEU A 140 5.16 -14.19 4.42
C LEU A 140 3.74 -13.80 4.86
N CYS A 141 2.69 -14.49 4.40
CA CYS A 141 1.35 -14.33 4.96
C CYS A 141 1.33 -14.58 6.48
N LYS A 142 2.06 -15.62 6.91
CA LYS A 142 2.23 -15.91 8.34
C LYS A 142 3.03 -14.82 9.05
N CYS A 143 4.14 -14.35 8.47
CA CYS A 143 4.96 -13.29 9.06
C CYS A 143 4.14 -12.01 9.31
N VAL A 144 3.37 -11.57 8.30
CA VAL A 144 2.52 -10.38 8.37
C VAL A 144 1.44 -10.53 9.46
N THR A 145 0.87 -11.74 9.56
CA THR A 145 -0.15 -12.07 10.55
C THR A 145 0.43 -12.07 11.98
N ASP A 146 1.54 -12.75 12.20
CA ASP A 146 2.18 -12.87 13.51
C ASP A 146 2.68 -11.51 14.01
N ALA A 147 3.18 -10.68 13.11
CA ALA A 147 3.63 -9.32 13.39
C ALA A 147 2.48 -8.31 13.62
N LYS A 148 1.23 -8.73 13.42
CA LYS A 148 0.02 -7.90 13.60
C LYS A 148 0.00 -6.63 12.74
N ALA A 149 0.55 -6.70 11.52
CA ALA A 149 0.37 -5.64 10.54
C ALA A 149 -1.09 -5.58 10.08
N ASP A 150 -1.52 -4.40 9.61
CA ASP A 150 -2.93 -4.20 9.22
C ASP A 150 -3.24 -4.75 7.82
N PHE A 151 -2.26 -4.71 6.91
CA PHE A 151 -2.42 -5.19 5.54
C PHE A 151 -1.20 -5.97 5.06
N ILE A 152 -1.46 -6.97 4.22
CA ILE A 152 -0.51 -7.49 3.24
C ILE A 152 -0.75 -6.82 1.89
N LYS A 153 0.30 -6.41 1.20
CA LYS A 153 0.24 -5.75 -0.12
C LYS A 153 1.09 -6.52 -1.12
N THR A 154 0.58 -6.68 -2.34
CA THR A 154 1.25 -7.49 -3.37
C THR A 154 2.57 -6.89 -3.85
N SER A 155 2.60 -5.62 -4.24
CA SER A 155 3.67 -5.11 -5.09
C SER A 155 3.96 -3.62 -4.86
N THR A 156 5.19 -3.23 -5.19
CA THR A 156 5.61 -1.82 -5.22
C THR A 156 5.12 -1.08 -6.47
N GLY A 157 4.96 -1.79 -7.58
CA GLY A 157 4.76 -1.23 -8.91
C GLY A 157 6.06 -0.87 -9.65
N PHE A 158 7.23 -1.16 -9.04
CA PHE A 158 8.58 -0.92 -9.61
C PHE A 158 9.30 -2.24 -9.91
N GLY A 159 8.74 -3.38 -9.52
CA GLY A 159 9.27 -4.71 -9.84
C GLY A 159 8.94 -5.15 -11.26
N THR A 160 9.25 -6.40 -11.57
CA THR A 160 9.04 -7.00 -12.90
C THR A 160 7.59 -7.39 -13.16
N GLY A 161 6.73 -7.42 -12.11
CA GLY A 161 5.30 -7.73 -12.18
C GLY A 161 4.50 -6.97 -11.13
N GLY A 162 3.18 -7.09 -11.21
CA GLY A 162 2.23 -6.47 -10.28
C GLY A 162 1.33 -7.49 -9.61
N ALA A 163 0.16 -7.06 -9.13
CA ALA A 163 -0.84 -7.93 -8.53
C ALA A 163 -1.37 -8.94 -9.54
N THR A 164 -1.62 -10.17 -9.07
CA THR A 164 -2.36 -11.20 -9.81
C THR A 164 -3.53 -11.70 -8.97
N HIS A 165 -4.56 -12.24 -9.63
CA HIS A 165 -5.72 -12.83 -8.94
C HIS A 165 -5.33 -14.09 -8.15
N GLU A 166 -4.33 -14.83 -8.65
CA GLU A 166 -3.76 -16.00 -7.98
C GLU A 166 -3.12 -15.59 -6.66
N ASP A 167 -2.36 -14.49 -6.62
CA ASP A 167 -1.74 -13.97 -5.40
C ASP A 167 -2.79 -13.55 -4.36
N ILE A 168 -3.87 -12.89 -4.78
CA ILE A 168 -4.95 -12.49 -3.87
C ILE A 168 -5.65 -13.71 -3.28
N LYS A 169 -5.94 -14.74 -4.10
CA LYS A 169 -6.51 -16.00 -3.61
C LYS A 169 -5.57 -16.70 -2.63
N LEU A 170 -4.26 -16.69 -2.91
CA LEU A 170 -3.26 -17.24 -1.99
C LEU A 170 -3.25 -16.46 -0.66
N PHE A 171 -3.27 -15.13 -0.69
CA PHE A 171 -3.35 -14.32 0.51
C PHE A 171 -4.60 -14.63 1.32
N ALA A 172 -5.79 -14.61 0.69
CA ALA A 172 -7.06 -14.89 1.35
C ALA A 172 -7.09 -16.24 2.07
N ALA A 173 -6.37 -17.23 1.54
CA ALA A 173 -6.29 -18.58 2.13
C ALA A 173 -5.28 -18.70 3.29
N HIS A 174 -4.32 -17.76 3.45
CA HIS A 174 -3.18 -17.94 4.36
C HIS A 174 -2.96 -16.82 5.36
N ILE A 175 -3.62 -15.66 5.21
CA ILE A 175 -3.54 -14.57 6.21
C ILE A 175 -4.47 -14.82 7.39
N GLY A 176 -4.12 -14.26 8.54
CA GLY A 176 -4.99 -14.28 9.72
C GLY A 176 -6.19 -13.32 9.58
N PRO A 177 -7.22 -13.51 10.42
CA PRO A 177 -8.52 -12.83 10.27
C PRO A 177 -8.47 -11.30 10.44
N ASN A 178 -7.40 -10.78 11.04
CA ASN A 178 -7.24 -9.35 11.30
C ASN A 178 -6.37 -8.65 10.23
N VAL A 179 -5.81 -9.39 9.28
CA VAL A 179 -4.99 -8.84 8.19
C VAL A 179 -5.87 -8.64 6.97
N LYS A 180 -5.78 -7.47 6.36
CA LYS A 180 -6.50 -7.08 5.15
C LYS A 180 -5.59 -7.21 3.94
N MET A 181 -6.17 -7.21 2.75
CA MET A 181 -5.42 -7.33 1.49
C MET A 181 -5.43 -6.03 0.70
N LYS A 182 -4.28 -5.68 0.13
CA LYS A 182 -4.14 -4.60 -0.85
C LYS A 182 -3.53 -5.15 -2.13
N ALA A 183 -4.26 -5.02 -3.24
CA ALA A 183 -3.72 -5.23 -4.58
C ALA A 183 -3.07 -3.95 -5.11
N ALA A 184 -1.88 -4.05 -5.67
CA ALA A 184 -1.17 -2.92 -6.26
C ALA A 184 -0.21 -3.36 -7.37
N GLY A 185 0.12 -2.43 -8.27
CA GLY A 185 0.99 -2.70 -9.42
C GLY A 185 0.23 -3.25 -10.61
N GLY A 186 0.26 -2.52 -11.72
CA GLY A 186 -0.33 -2.95 -12.99
C GLY A 186 -1.86 -2.81 -13.11
N ILE A 187 -2.56 -2.35 -12.09
CA ILE A 187 -4.03 -2.21 -12.09
C ILE A 187 -4.42 -0.98 -12.91
N ARG A 188 -5.04 -1.18 -14.07
CA ARG A 188 -5.32 -0.12 -15.03
C ARG A 188 -6.75 -0.11 -15.54
N THR A 189 -7.54 -1.15 -15.28
CA THR A 189 -8.91 -1.28 -15.75
C THR A 189 -9.89 -1.27 -14.61
N LEU A 190 -11.11 -0.85 -14.90
CA LEU A 190 -12.22 -0.89 -13.96
C LEU A 190 -12.58 -2.34 -13.58
N GLU A 191 -12.48 -3.25 -14.55
CA GLU A 191 -12.79 -4.67 -14.32
C GLU A 191 -11.83 -5.29 -13.32
N ASP A 192 -10.50 -5.04 -13.46
CA ASP A 192 -9.51 -5.50 -12.48
C ASP A 192 -9.84 -4.99 -11.06
N MET A 193 -10.18 -3.68 -10.95
CA MET A 193 -10.52 -3.09 -9.64
C MET A 193 -11.72 -3.79 -9.00
N LYS A 194 -12.79 -4.00 -9.77
CA LYS A 194 -13.98 -4.71 -9.29
C LYS A 194 -13.67 -6.15 -8.86
N GLN A 195 -12.89 -6.84 -9.67
CA GLN A 195 -12.55 -8.22 -9.41
C GLN A 195 -11.69 -8.35 -8.15
N TYR A 196 -10.67 -7.50 -7.94
CA TYR A 196 -9.89 -7.51 -6.71
C TYR A 196 -10.74 -7.21 -5.47
N LEU A 197 -11.70 -6.28 -5.55
CA LEU A 197 -12.64 -6.01 -4.46
C LEU A 197 -13.55 -7.22 -4.19
N ALA A 198 -14.06 -7.87 -5.24
CA ALA A 198 -14.88 -9.08 -5.11
C ALA A 198 -14.10 -10.26 -4.51
N GLU A 199 -12.79 -10.34 -4.73
CA GLU A 199 -11.88 -11.33 -4.15
C GLU A 199 -11.45 -11.00 -2.71
N GLY A 200 -11.97 -9.90 -2.13
CA GLY A 200 -11.76 -9.54 -0.73
C GLY A 200 -10.64 -8.54 -0.48
N CYS A 201 -10.09 -7.88 -1.50
CA CYS A 201 -9.21 -6.74 -1.27
C CYS A 201 -10.00 -5.58 -0.65
N GLU A 202 -9.50 -5.04 0.46
CA GLU A 202 -10.07 -3.83 1.06
C GLU A 202 -9.37 -2.55 0.56
N ARG A 203 -8.28 -2.69 -0.17
CA ARG A 203 -7.55 -1.57 -0.73
C ARG A 203 -6.97 -1.89 -2.11
N ILE A 204 -6.97 -0.88 -2.97
CA ILE A 204 -6.37 -0.94 -4.31
C ILE A 204 -5.39 0.20 -4.47
N GLY A 205 -4.15 -0.12 -4.84
CA GLY A 205 -3.15 0.89 -5.21
C GLY A 205 -3.18 1.15 -6.71
N ALA A 206 -3.76 2.26 -7.13
CA ALA A 206 -3.88 2.59 -8.54
C ALA A 206 -3.75 4.10 -8.80
N SER A 207 -3.00 4.46 -9.83
CA SER A 207 -2.89 5.84 -10.33
C SER A 207 -3.97 6.19 -11.36
N ALA A 208 -4.58 5.17 -11.99
CA ALA A 208 -5.56 5.37 -13.06
C ALA A 208 -7.01 5.50 -12.58
N ALA A 209 -7.29 5.12 -11.33
CA ALA A 209 -8.67 4.96 -10.82
C ALA A 209 -9.49 6.25 -10.90
N VAL A 210 -8.94 7.38 -10.47
CA VAL A 210 -9.65 8.66 -10.51
C VAL A 210 -9.96 9.06 -11.95
N GLY A 211 -9.01 8.92 -12.88
CA GLY A 211 -9.23 9.23 -14.29
C GLY A 211 -10.34 8.40 -14.94
N LEU A 212 -10.55 7.15 -14.48
CA LEU A 212 -11.59 6.24 -14.98
C LEU A 212 -12.97 6.50 -14.35
N LEU A 213 -13.03 7.01 -13.13
CA LEU A 213 -14.23 6.97 -12.30
C LEU A 213 -14.76 8.33 -11.85
N LYS A 214 -13.99 9.43 -11.95
CA LYS A 214 -14.40 10.75 -11.46
C LYS A 214 -15.71 11.26 -12.07
N ASP A 215 -15.98 10.93 -13.34
CA ASP A 215 -17.21 11.32 -14.04
C ASP A 215 -18.35 10.29 -13.89
N LYS A 216 -18.10 9.20 -13.12
CA LYS A 216 -19.03 8.09 -12.92
C LYS A 216 -19.29 7.79 -11.44
N MET A 217 -19.03 8.73 -10.56
CA MET A 217 -19.10 8.52 -9.10
C MET A 217 -20.48 8.04 -8.64
N ASP A 218 -21.55 8.59 -9.21
CA ASP A 218 -22.94 8.25 -8.85
C ASP A 218 -23.56 7.17 -9.73
N SER A 219 -22.85 6.73 -10.76
CA SER A 219 -23.33 5.73 -11.72
C SER A 219 -22.86 4.32 -11.33
N ASP A 220 -23.69 3.34 -11.62
CA ASP A 220 -23.26 1.93 -11.61
C ASP A 220 -22.29 1.69 -12.78
N VAL A 221 -21.17 1.09 -12.48
CA VAL A 221 -20.07 0.86 -13.41
C VAL A 221 -19.69 -0.61 -13.48
#